data_7196b8a5a637b1a10e9ad0c0d9d0124a
#
_entry.id   7196b8a5a637b1a10e9ad0c0d9d0124a
#
_cell.length_a   1.000
_cell.length_b   1.000
_cell.length_c   1.000
_cell.angle_alpha   90.00
_cell.angle_beta   90.00
_cell.angle_gamma   90.00
#
_symmetry.space_group_name_H-M   'P 1'
#
loop_
_entity.id
_entity.type
_entity.pdbx_description
1 polymer ?
#
loop_
_entity_poly.entity_id
_entity_poly.type
_entity_poly.pdbx_seq_one_letter_code
_entity_poly.pdbx_strand_id
1 'polypeptide(L)'
;LTLATDSTMPAEAYHIYIHARGADIKGGSAAGVFYGVMTLDQLLRGDAGNQVCAYVPALTLDDAPRTAMRELMVDPARIFIPLPVLKDFVVEMARWKYNALHLHLVDDQAWRIEIKRYPELTQQASERTGMDDMLMPISGYYTQDEMRELVRFAADYHVDIIPEIEMPGHEVAAIHCFPQLTCGAKEVPIRTTCGVSNELLCPGEPFVYEFLGNVLGELAAVFPSPYVHLGGDEAGNPALGCWTDCPKCRALKRRLGIEGDRREDNWRLQEHLFNSIIDTLRTKHGKTPMFWYETDFKRIPE
;
A
#
# COMPACT_ATOMS: atom_id res chain seq x y z
N LEU A 1 29.30 -14.09 18.99
CA LEU A 1 28.75 -13.47 17.79
C LEU A 1 29.42 -12.12 17.60
N THR A 2 30.02 -11.87 16.41
CA THR A 2 30.59 -10.58 16.03
C THR A 2 29.75 -10.01 14.88
N LEU A 3 29.39 -8.72 14.96
CA LEU A 3 28.65 -8.01 13.93
C LEU A 3 29.48 -6.83 13.43
N ALA A 4 29.57 -6.67 12.11
CA ALA A 4 30.28 -5.55 11.49
C ALA A 4 29.63 -5.10 10.19
N THR A 5 29.84 -3.85 9.80
CA THR A 5 29.46 -3.32 8.50
C THR A 5 30.69 -3.14 7.60
N ASP A 6 30.50 -3.33 6.28
CA ASP A 6 31.52 -3.11 5.27
C ASP A 6 30.87 -2.40 4.06
N SER A 7 31.06 -1.11 3.98
CA SER A 7 30.47 -0.26 2.93
C SER A 7 30.95 -0.55 1.50
N THR A 8 31.90 -1.47 1.32
CA THR A 8 32.32 -1.94 -0.01
C THR A 8 31.38 -3.01 -0.57
N MET A 9 30.55 -3.62 0.28
CA MET A 9 29.51 -4.59 -0.12
C MET A 9 28.21 -3.86 -0.52
N PRO A 10 27.36 -4.45 -1.37
CA PRO A 10 26.01 -3.96 -1.58
C PRO A 10 25.25 -3.85 -0.25
N ALA A 11 24.39 -2.83 -0.11
CA ALA A 11 23.79 -2.46 1.17
C ALA A 11 23.12 -3.64 1.92
N GLU A 12 22.36 -4.48 1.22
CA GLU A 12 21.65 -5.61 1.82
C GLU A 12 22.41 -6.94 1.72
N ALA A 13 23.63 -6.97 1.13
CA ALA A 13 24.47 -8.15 1.08
C ALA A 13 25.10 -8.44 2.45
N TYR A 14 25.37 -9.70 2.71
CA TYR A 14 26.03 -10.13 3.93
C TYR A 14 26.90 -11.35 3.72
N HIS A 15 27.90 -11.48 4.61
CA HIS A 15 28.80 -12.59 4.74
C HIS A 15 28.68 -13.17 6.15
N ILE A 16 28.58 -14.49 6.27
CA ILE A 16 28.57 -15.22 7.55
C ILE A 16 29.75 -16.18 7.56
N TYR A 17 30.54 -16.15 8.64
CA TYR A 17 31.57 -17.15 8.91
C TYR A 17 31.29 -17.82 10.25
N ILE A 18 30.91 -19.10 10.21
CA ILE A 18 30.66 -19.93 11.39
C ILE A 18 31.89 -20.79 11.66
N HIS A 19 32.43 -20.71 12.88
CA HIS A 19 33.63 -21.39 13.31
C HIS A 19 33.46 -22.00 14.72
N ALA A 20 34.42 -22.80 15.21
CA ALA A 20 34.32 -23.50 16.48
C ALA A 20 34.08 -22.63 17.73
N ARG A 21 34.34 -21.31 17.63
CA ARG A 21 34.19 -20.37 18.75
C ARG A 21 32.94 -19.44 18.62
N GLY A 22 32.20 -19.51 17.50
CA GLY A 22 31.03 -18.68 17.27
C GLY A 22 30.79 -18.35 15.80
N ALA A 23 30.18 -17.20 15.54
CA ALA A 23 29.88 -16.71 14.21
C ALA A 23 30.24 -15.24 14.08
N ASP A 24 30.78 -14.86 12.92
CA ASP A 24 31.03 -13.49 12.50
C ASP A 24 30.11 -13.15 11.33
N ILE A 25 29.37 -12.04 11.44
CA ILE A 25 28.48 -11.54 10.39
C ILE A 25 28.95 -10.17 9.97
N LYS A 26 29.16 -10.00 8.66
CA LYS A 26 29.51 -8.73 8.03
C LYS A 26 28.46 -8.39 6.97
N GLY A 27 27.87 -7.20 7.02
CA GLY A 27 26.88 -6.74 6.04
C GLY A 27 27.27 -5.43 5.39
N GLY A 28 26.75 -5.16 4.18
CA GLY A 28 27.00 -3.90 3.46
C GLY A 28 26.43 -2.68 4.20
N SER A 29 25.40 -2.89 5.02
CA SER A 29 24.78 -1.90 5.90
C SER A 29 24.19 -2.57 7.14
N ALA A 30 23.50 -1.83 8.00
CA ALA A 30 22.75 -2.39 9.13
C ALA A 30 21.70 -3.42 8.66
N ALA A 31 21.02 -3.17 7.53
CA ALA A 31 20.08 -4.12 6.93
C ALA A 31 20.76 -5.42 6.50
N GLY A 32 21.94 -5.36 5.85
CA GLY A 32 22.70 -6.53 5.49
C GLY A 32 23.13 -7.35 6.71
N VAL A 33 23.60 -6.70 7.78
CA VAL A 33 23.91 -7.38 9.05
C VAL A 33 22.66 -8.04 9.62
N PHE A 34 21.53 -7.33 9.64
CA PHE A 34 20.25 -7.86 10.13
C PHE A 34 19.83 -9.12 9.35
N TYR A 35 19.91 -9.09 8.01
CA TYR A 35 19.58 -10.26 7.17
C TYR A 35 20.53 -11.42 7.40
N GLY A 36 21.82 -11.16 7.67
CA GLY A 36 22.77 -12.18 8.12
C GLY A 36 22.37 -12.82 9.45
N VAL A 37 21.90 -12.02 10.41
CA VAL A 37 21.38 -12.52 11.69
C VAL A 37 20.13 -13.38 11.47
N MET A 38 19.20 -12.97 10.58
CA MET A 38 18.02 -13.78 10.24
C MET A 38 18.41 -15.13 9.62
N THR A 39 19.43 -15.15 8.76
CA THR A 39 19.95 -16.40 8.20
C THR A 39 20.58 -17.28 9.28
N LEU A 40 21.35 -16.71 10.21
CA LEU A 40 21.90 -17.49 11.33
C LEU A 40 20.78 -18.05 12.22
N ASP A 41 19.70 -17.26 12.51
CA ASP A 41 18.54 -17.74 13.25
C ASP A 41 17.86 -18.93 12.54
N GLN A 42 17.70 -18.88 11.22
CA GLN A 42 17.16 -19.97 10.41
C GLN A 42 18.05 -21.23 10.49
N LEU A 43 19.37 -21.08 10.42
CA LEU A 43 20.31 -22.21 10.55
C LEU A 43 20.24 -22.84 11.95
N LEU A 44 20.04 -22.04 12.99
CA LEU A 44 19.91 -22.52 14.39
C LEU A 44 18.59 -23.23 14.66
N ARG A 45 17.51 -22.81 13.98
CA ARG A 45 16.18 -23.44 14.14
C ARG A 45 16.01 -24.70 13.31
N GLY A 46 16.71 -24.83 12.20
CA GLY A 46 16.59 -25.95 11.25
C GLY A 46 15.17 -26.10 10.69
N ASP A 47 14.93 -27.20 10.00
CA ASP A 47 13.60 -27.52 9.41
C ASP A 47 12.52 -27.89 10.46
N ALA A 48 12.89 -28.04 11.72
CA ALA A 48 12.00 -28.51 12.79
C ALA A 48 11.18 -27.37 13.47
N GLY A 49 11.12 -26.20 12.90
CA GLY A 49 10.25 -25.08 13.34
C GLY A 49 10.70 -24.43 14.66
N ASN A 50 10.40 -24.99 15.80
CA ASN A 50 10.63 -24.35 17.10
C ASN A 50 11.79 -24.95 17.92
N GLN A 51 12.53 -25.90 17.37
CA GLN A 51 13.68 -26.50 18.09
C GLN A 51 14.98 -25.84 17.67
N VAL A 52 15.68 -25.24 18.62
CA VAL A 52 17.01 -24.67 18.40
C VAL A 52 18.00 -25.81 18.20
N CYS A 53 18.71 -25.83 17.08
CA CYS A 53 19.76 -26.82 16.84
C CYS A 53 20.90 -26.61 17.85
N ALA A 54 21.33 -27.71 18.52
CA ALA A 54 22.50 -27.68 19.41
C ALA A 54 23.84 -27.55 18.63
N TYR A 55 23.83 -27.76 17.32
CA TYR A 55 25.02 -27.81 16.48
C TYR A 55 24.73 -27.22 15.08
N VAL A 56 25.58 -26.28 14.67
CA VAL A 56 25.66 -25.80 13.29
C VAL A 56 27.09 -26.07 12.81
N PRO A 57 27.29 -26.73 11.66
CA PRO A 57 28.62 -27.01 11.15
C PRO A 57 29.38 -25.71 10.83
N ALA A 58 30.71 -25.75 10.93
CA ALA A 58 31.53 -24.64 10.44
C ALA A 58 31.28 -24.43 8.93
N LEU A 59 30.94 -23.23 8.54
CA LEU A 59 30.65 -22.88 7.16
C LEU A 59 30.90 -21.39 6.87
N THR A 60 31.04 -21.08 5.61
CA THR A 60 31.04 -19.71 5.09
C THR A 60 29.87 -19.55 4.13
N LEU A 61 29.15 -18.42 4.25
CA LEU A 61 28.00 -18.11 3.41
C LEU A 61 28.07 -16.65 2.97
N ASP A 62 27.91 -16.44 1.67
CA ASP A 62 27.74 -15.13 1.05
C ASP A 62 26.36 -15.07 0.41
N ASP A 63 25.57 -14.04 0.71
CA ASP A 63 24.24 -13.89 0.16
C ASP A 63 23.88 -12.40 -0.04
N ALA A 64 23.01 -12.18 -1.00
CA ALA A 64 22.44 -10.88 -1.31
C ALA A 64 21.05 -11.05 -1.94
N PRO A 65 20.09 -10.13 -1.71
CA PRO A 65 18.79 -10.21 -2.35
C PRO A 65 18.91 -10.04 -3.87
N ARG A 66 18.12 -10.82 -4.62
CA ARG A 66 18.04 -10.72 -6.09
C ARG A 66 17.16 -9.58 -6.57
N THR A 67 16.22 -9.13 -5.72
CA THR A 67 15.27 -8.05 -6.00
C THR A 67 15.39 -6.98 -4.92
N ALA A 68 15.36 -5.72 -5.32
CA ALA A 68 15.44 -4.60 -4.39
C ALA A 68 14.19 -4.49 -3.50
N MET A 69 12.99 -4.72 -4.07
CA MET A 69 11.73 -4.71 -3.35
C MET A 69 11.21 -6.14 -3.16
N ARG A 70 10.87 -6.47 -1.93
CA ARG A 70 10.29 -7.74 -1.50
C ARG A 70 9.09 -7.42 -0.62
N GLU A 71 7.96 -7.22 -1.28
CA GLU A 71 6.74 -6.67 -0.72
C GLU A 71 5.75 -7.77 -0.34
N LEU A 72 5.04 -7.56 0.77
CA LEU A 72 3.83 -8.29 1.13
C LEU A 72 2.69 -7.28 1.25
N MET A 73 1.60 -7.50 0.52
CA MET A 73 0.38 -6.70 0.67
C MET A 73 -0.58 -7.40 1.64
N VAL A 74 -1.21 -6.60 2.50
CA VAL A 74 -2.33 -7.01 3.36
C VAL A 74 -3.51 -6.06 3.15
N ASP A 75 -4.71 -6.58 3.29
CA ASP A 75 -5.96 -5.88 2.99
C ASP A 75 -6.81 -5.65 4.26
N PRO A 76 -6.54 -4.61 5.04
CA PRO A 76 -7.38 -4.21 6.16
C PRO A 76 -8.69 -3.54 5.73
N ALA A 77 -8.82 -3.12 4.47
CA ALA A 77 -10.04 -2.49 3.99
C ALA A 77 -11.20 -3.48 3.99
N ARG A 78 -10.99 -4.71 3.50
CA ARG A 78 -12.02 -5.75 3.51
C ARG A 78 -12.21 -6.37 4.89
N ILE A 79 -11.11 -6.62 5.63
CA ILE A 79 -11.15 -7.18 6.99
C ILE A 79 -10.17 -6.40 7.85
N PHE A 80 -10.68 -5.70 8.87
CA PHE A 80 -9.82 -4.91 9.75
C PHE A 80 -8.81 -5.80 10.48
N ILE A 81 -7.54 -5.42 10.39
CA ILE A 81 -6.43 -6.12 11.02
C ILE A 81 -5.90 -5.26 12.18
N PRO A 82 -6.03 -5.70 13.45
CA PRO A 82 -5.54 -4.92 14.58
C PRO A 82 -4.03 -4.65 14.53
N LEU A 83 -3.61 -3.49 15.03
CA LEU A 83 -2.20 -3.08 15.03
C LEU A 83 -1.22 -4.13 15.58
N PRO A 84 -1.51 -4.86 16.67
CA PRO A 84 -0.62 -5.94 17.14
C PRO A 84 -0.38 -7.01 16.07
N VAL A 85 -1.42 -7.36 15.31
CA VAL A 85 -1.31 -8.37 14.24
C VAL A 85 -0.47 -7.85 13.07
N LEU A 86 -0.60 -6.57 12.72
CA LEU A 86 0.30 -5.95 11.71
C LEU A 86 1.76 -5.99 12.16
N LYS A 87 2.04 -5.81 13.45
CA LYS A 87 3.40 -5.97 14.00
C LYS A 87 3.89 -7.41 13.90
N ASP A 88 3.02 -8.40 14.12
CA ASP A 88 3.37 -9.81 13.93
C ASP A 88 3.71 -10.10 12.45
N PHE A 89 2.97 -9.53 11.49
CA PHE A 89 3.34 -9.59 10.07
C PHE A 89 4.75 -9.02 9.83
N VAL A 90 5.07 -7.86 10.38
CA VAL A 90 6.41 -7.26 10.24
C VAL A 90 7.51 -8.19 10.76
N VAL A 91 7.30 -8.82 11.92
CA VAL A 91 8.27 -9.77 12.50
C VAL A 91 8.46 -10.99 11.60
N GLU A 92 7.36 -11.57 11.11
CA GLU A 92 7.45 -12.73 10.21
C GLU A 92 8.07 -12.34 8.85
N MET A 93 7.71 -11.21 8.29
CA MET A 93 8.32 -10.66 7.06
C MET A 93 9.83 -10.51 7.20
N ALA A 94 10.29 -9.97 8.32
CA ALA A 94 11.71 -9.80 8.61
C ALA A 94 12.48 -11.14 8.60
N ARG A 95 11.91 -12.20 9.13
CA ARG A 95 12.49 -13.56 9.09
C ARG A 95 12.73 -14.05 7.67
N TRP A 96 11.85 -13.66 6.74
CA TRP A 96 11.94 -14.02 5.32
C TRP A 96 12.60 -12.94 4.48
N LYS A 97 13.16 -11.90 5.13
CA LYS A 97 13.86 -10.76 4.49
C LYS A 97 13.00 -9.97 3.51
N TYR A 98 11.68 -9.90 3.75
CA TYR A 98 10.83 -8.91 3.13
C TYR A 98 11.18 -7.53 3.66
N ASN A 99 11.08 -6.50 2.82
CA ASN A 99 11.46 -5.13 3.18
C ASN A 99 10.38 -4.09 2.93
N ALA A 100 9.19 -4.49 2.54
CA ALA A 100 8.05 -3.60 2.35
C ALA A 100 6.74 -4.28 2.74
N LEU A 101 5.97 -3.65 3.65
CA LEU A 101 4.59 -4.01 3.96
C LEU A 101 3.66 -3.00 3.30
N HIS A 102 2.89 -3.46 2.34
CA HIS A 102 1.91 -2.68 1.61
C HIS A 102 0.55 -2.81 2.32
N LEU A 103 -0.03 -1.68 2.70
CA LEU A 103 -1.32 -1.61 3.39
C LEU A 103 -2.40 -1.08 2.46
N HIS A 104 -3.32 -1.94 2.05
CA HIS A 104 -4.51 -1.58 1.28
C HIS A 104 -5.57 -0.98 2.22
N LEU A 105 -5.46 0.34 2.46
CA LEU A 105 -6.18 1.04 3.54
C LEU A 105 -7.60 1.45 3.17
N VAL A 106 -7.94 1.46 1.90
CA VAL A 106 -9.21 1.96 1.38
C VAL A 106 -9.73 1.03 0.30
N ASP A 107 -11.04 0.76 0.34
CA ASP A 107 -11.77 0.09 -0.71
C ASP A 107 -13.28 0.40 -0.60
N ASP A 108 -14.09 -0.18 -1.48
CA ASP A 108 -15.56 -0.04 -1.50
C ASP A 108 -16.22 -0.36 -0.15
N GLN A 109 -15.57 -1.21 0.64
CA GLN A 109 -16.12 -1.75 1.88
C GLN A 109 -15.74 -0.95 3.12
N ALA A 110 -14.61 -0.24 3.11
CA ALA A 110 -14.23 0.58 4.25
C ALA A 110 -13.08 1.56 3.95
N TRP A 111 -13.03 2.59 4.81
CA TRP A 111 -11.91 3.51 4.94
C TRP A 111 -11.19 3.26 6.27
N ARG A 112 -9.89 2.92 6.27
CA ARG A 112 -9.19 2.41 7.46
C ARG A 112 -8.14 3.34 8.05
N ILE A 113 -7.90 4.53 7.49
CA ILE A 113 -6.89 5.47 7.98
C ILE A 113 -7.50 6.81 8.39
N GLU A 114 -7.15 7.31 9.57
CA GLU A 114 -7.56 8.64 10.03
C GLU A 114 -7.02 9.73 9.10
N ILE A 115 -7.94 10.56 8.59
CA ILE A 115 -7.64 11.81 7.90
C ILE A 115 -8.26 12.94 8.73
N LYS A 116 -7.41 13.73 9.37
CA LYS A 116 -7.87 14.77 10.34
C LYS A 116 -8.74 15.84 9.68
N ARG A 117 -8.47 16.13 8.41
CA ARG A 117 -9.28 17.06 7.62
C ARG A 117 -10.66 16.50 7.27
N TYR A 118 -10.82 15.21 7.20
CA TYR A 118 -12.03 14.50 6.81
C TYR A 118 -12.40 13.41 7.84
N PRO A 119 -12.76 13.79 9.08
CA PRO A 119 -13.03 12.81 10.14
C PRO A 119 -14.23 11.91 9.82
N GLU A 120 -15.12 12.34 8.93
CA GLU A 120 -16.28 11.56 8.46
C GLU A 120 -15.85 10.21 7.87
N LEU A 121 -14.68 10.14 7.22
CA LEU A 121 -14.16 8.92 6.59
C LEU A 121 -14.04 7.76 7.58
N THR A 122 -13.52 8.02 8.79
CA THR A 122 -13.41 7.00 9.82
C THR A 122 -14.65 6.90 10.71
N GLN A 123 -15.40 7.98 10.89
CA GLN A 123 -16.61 7.96 11.69
C GLN A 123 -17.79 7.24 11.01
N GLN A 124 -17.87 7.28 9.68
CA GLN A 124 -19.00 6.75 8.93
C GLN A 124 -18.63 5.53 8.05
N ALA A 125 -17.37 5.42 7.62
CA ALA A 125 -16.96 4.40 6.67
C ALA A 125 -15.92 3.40 7.22
N SER A 126 -15.67 3.36 8.52
CA SER A 126 -14.83 2.33 9.15
C SER A 126 -15.63 1.19 9.79
N GLU A 127 -16.94 1.35 9.89
CA GLU A 127 -17.83 0.37 10.48
C GLU A 127 -18.81 -0.17 9.45
N ARG A 128 -19.05 -1.47 9.47
CA ARG A 128 -20.07 -2.12 8.66
C ARG A 128 -20.55 -3.44 9.28
N THR A 129 -21.77 -3.82 8.99
CA THR A 129 -22.28 -5.18 9.20
C THR A 129 -21.61 -6.12 8.19
N GLY A 130 -21.16 -7.29 8.63
CA GLY A 130 -20.35 -8.28 7.92
C GLY A 130 -20.35 -8.28 6.39
N MET A 131 -19.38 -8.95 5.81
CA MET A 131 -19.40 -9.27 4.36
C MET A 131 -20.11 -10.58 4.16
N ASP A 132 -21.13 -10.58 3.33
CA ASP A 132 -21.86 -11.80 2.92
C ASP A 132 -21.98 -12.81 4.05
N ASP A 133 -21.98 -13.70 4.46
CA ASP A 133 -22.15 -14.58 5.63
C ASP A 133 -20.97 -14.58 6.63
N MET A 134 -20.02 -13.67 6.54
CA MET A 134 -18.93 -13.60 7.53
C MET A 134 -19.38 -12.93 8.82
N LEU A 135 -19.49 -13.68 9.90
CA LEU A 135 -19.86 -13.24 11.24
C LEU A 135 -18.73 -12.51 12.00
N MET A 136 -17.66 -12.08 11.34
CA MET A 136 -16.52 -11.43 11.99
C MET A 136 -16.73 -9.94 12.17
N PRO A 137 -16.29 -9.35 13.29
CA PRO A 137 -16.27 -7.90 13.45
C PRO A 137 -15.25 -7.32 12.44
N ILE A 138 -15.76 -6.48 11.54
CA ILE A 138 -14.97 -5.92 10.45
C ILE A 138 -14.75 -4.43 10.66
N SER A 139 -15.18 -3.91 11.82
CA SER A 139 -15.13 -2.50 12.19
C SER A 139 -13.78 -2.15 12.79
N GLY A 140 -13.28 -0.97 12.45
CA GLY A 140 -12.05 -0.40 12.96
C GLY A 140 -11.33 0.48 11.94
N TYR A 141 -10.43 1.29 12.45
CA TYR A 141 -9.53 2.10 11.64
C TYR A 141 -8.23 2.32 12.43
N TYR A 142 -7.24 2.85 11.78
CA TYR A 142 -5.98 3.23 12.40
C TYR A 142 -5.92 4.75 12.55
N THR A 143 -5.57 5.21 13.73
CA THR A 143 -5.18 6.61 13.94
C THR A 143 -3.82 6.87 13.27
N GLN A 144 -3.55 8.12 12.95
CA GLN A 144 -2.23 8.50 12.44
C GLN A 144 -1.10 8.17 13.42
N ASP A 145 -1.38 8.23 14.73
CA ASP A 145 -0.38 7.93 15.76
C ASP A 145 -0.09 6.41 15.84
N GLU A 146 -1.10 5.56 15.68
CA GLU A 146 -0.90 4.11 15.53
C GLU A 146 -0.09 3.76 14.28
N MET A 147 -0.33 4.45 13.16
CA MET A 147 0.48 4.23 11.96
C MET A 147 1.93 4.72 12.14
N ARG A 148 2.14 5.85 12.81
CA ARG A 148 3.52 6.28 13.18
C ARG A 148 4.20 5.28 14.13
N GLU A 149 3.44 4.65 15.02
CA GLU A 149 3.95 3.57 15.89
C GLU A 149 4.36 2.35 15.06
N LEU A 150 3.52 1.91 14.10
CA LEU A 150 3.84 0.81 13.20
C LEU A 150 5.07 1.11 12.35
N VAL A 151 5.17 2.31 11.79
CA VAL A 151 6.33 2.77 11.00
C VAL A 151 7.62 2.70 11.82
N ARG A 152 7.62 3.20 13.05
CA ARG A 152 8.80 3.11 13.92
C ARG A 152 9.17 1.68 14.25
N PHE A 153 8.16 0.86 14.58
CA PHE A 153 8.36 -0.56 14.86
C PHE A 153 8.94 -1.29 13.63
N ALA A 154 8.39 -1.08 12.45
CA ALA A 154 8.83 -1.72 11.22
C ALA A 154 10.26 -1.30 10.82
N ALA A 155 10.65 -0.05 11.11
CA ALA A 155 12.00 0.44 10.83
C ALA A 155 13.08 -0.34 11.60
N ASP A 156 12.79 -0.81 12.82
CA ASP A 156 13.71 -1.66 13.60
C ASP A 156 13.94 -3.04 12.94
N TYR A 157 13.03 -3.45 12.06
CA TYR A 157 13.10 -4.68 11.27
C TYR A 157 13.49 -4.45 9.80
N HIS A 158 13.88 -3.23 9.43
CA HIS A 158 14.19 -2.84 8.05
C HIS A 158 13.03 -3.09 7.07
N VAL A 159 11.81 -2.87 7.52
CA VAL A 159 10.59 -2.98 6.71
C VAL A 159 9.97 -1.58 6.54
N ASP A 160 9.79 -1.15 5.29
CA ASP A 160 9.04 0.06 4.96
C ASP A 160 7.53 -0.22 5.00
N ILE A 161 6.73 0.78 5.38
CA ILE A 161 5.27 0.72 5.28
C ILE A 161 4.83 1.57 4.10
N ILE A 162 4.23 0.93 3.10
CA ILE A 162 3.69 1.57 1.88
C ILE A 162 2.18 1.69 2.02
N PRO A 163 1.62 2.90 2.17
CA PRO A 163 0.17 3.08 2.21
C PRO A 163 -0.43 3.03 0.81
N GLU A 164 -1.61 2.44 0.66
CA GLU A 164 -2.44 2.52 -0.53
C GLU A 164 -3.73 3.27 -0.25
N ILE A 165 -4.04 4.21 -1.14
CA ILE A 165 -5.34 4.87 -1.28
C ILE A 165 -5.78 4.64 -2.72
N GLU A 166 -6.91 4.00 -2.86
CA GLU A 166 -7.49 3.68 -4.15
C GLU A 166 -7.99 4.92 -4.89
N MET A 167 -7.89 4.88 -6.20
CA MET A 167 -8.49 5.85 -7.12
C MET A 167 -8.42 5.36 -8.58
N PRO A 168 -9.36 5.66 -9.44
CA PRO A 168 -10.66 6.30 -9.17
C PRO A 168 -11.75 5.29 -8.79
N GLY A 169 -11.48 3.99 -8.87
CA GLY A 169 -12.32 2.89 -8.39
C GLY A 169 -12.08 2.60 -6.92
N HIS A 170 -12.81 1.62 -6.36
CA HIS A 170 -12.65 1.14 -4.99
C HIS A 170 -12.77 2.24 -3.91
N GLU A 171 -13.60 3.25 -4.19
CA GLU A 171 -13.75 4.46 -3.37
C GLU A 171 -15.17 4.66 -2.83
N VAL A 172 -16.01 3.62 -2.85
CA VAL A 172 -17.40 3.75 -2.35
C VAL A 172 -17.44 4.20 -0.88
N ALA A 173 -16.46 3.79 -0.07
CA ALA A 173 -16.37 4.25 1.32
C ALA A 173 -16.22 5.78 1.42
N ALA A 174 -15.36 6.39 0.60
CA ALA A 174 -15.22 7.85 0.56
C ALA A 174 -16.44 8.52 -0.09
N ILE A 175 -16.98 7.94 -1.15
CA ILE A 175 -18.19 8.44 -1.84
C ILE A 175 -19.39 8.44 -0.90
N HIS A 176 -19.51 7.43 -0.03
CA HIS A 176 -20.54 7.40 1.00
C HIS A 176 -20.51 8.64 1.92
N CYS A 177 -19.31 9.01 2.36
CA CYS A 177 -19.12 10.19 3.22
C CYS A 177 -19.25 11.51 2.44
N PHE A 178 -18.84 11.52 1.19
CA PHE A 178 -18.77 12.71 0.32
C PHE A 178 -19.39 12.41 -1.05
N PRO A 179 -20.72 12.40 -1.18
CA PRO A 179 -21.40 12.06 -2.45
C PRO A 179 -20.97 12.89 -3.65
N GLN A 180 -20.46 14.11 -3.44
CA GLN A 180 -19.95 14.95 -4.51
C GLN A 180 -18.67 14.39 -5.18
N LEU A 181 -18.02 13.41 -4.59
CA LEU A 181 -16.86 12.76 -5.22
C LEU A 181 -17.22 11.95 -6.46
N THR A 182 -18.46 11.40 -6.53
CA THR A 182 -18.91 10.64 -7.69
C THR A 182 -19.76 11.46 -8.67
N CYS A 183 -19.96 10.88 -9.85
CA CYS A 183 -20.79 11.47 -10.88
C CYS A 183 -22.25 11.60 -10.43
N GLY A 184 -22.80 12.81 -10.55
CA GLY A 184 -24.19 13.09 -10.14
C GLY A 184 -24.36 13.33 -8.64
N ALA A 185 -23.30 13.26 -7.83
CA ALA A 185 -23.32 13.55 -6.39
C ALA A 185 -24.47 12.80 -5.65
N LYS A 186 -24.65 11.53 -5.96
CA LYS A 186 -25.68 10.68 -5.38
C LYS A 186 -25.19 9.98 -4.11
N GLU A 187 -26.11 9.78 -3.17
CA GLU A 187 -25.85 8.95 -1.99
C GLU A 187 -25.63 7.49 -2.40
N VAL A 188 -24.56 6.90 -1.90
CA VAL A 188 -24.17 5.52 -2.16
C VAL A 188 -23.94 4.82 -0.81
N PRO A 189 -24.59 3.69 -0.55
CA PRO A 189 -24.34 2.92 0.67
C PRO A 189 -22.96 2.24 0.59
N ILE A 190 -22.32 2.08 1.74
CA ILE A 190 -21.09 1.27 1.86
C ILE A 190 -21.39 -0.17 1.40
N ARG A 191 -20.48 -0.74 0.64
CA ARG A 191 -20.64 -2.10 0.16
C ARG A 191 -20.38 -3.13 1.25
N THR A 192 -21.19 -4.17 1.23
CA THR A 192 -21.03 -5.37 2.08
C THR A 192 -20.70 -6.62 1.26
N THR A 193 -20.56 -6.48 -0.06
CA THR A 193 -20.29 -7.57 -0.99
C THR A 193 -18.95 -7.37 -1.69
N CYS A 194 -18.35 -8.47 -2.16
CA CYS A 194 -17.19 -8.44 -3.02
C CYS A 194 -17.52 -7.96 -4.44
N GLY A 195 -16.52 -7.76 -5.28
CA GLY A 195 -16.63 -7.39 -6.69
C GLY A 195 -16.50 -5.89 -6.93
N VAL A 196 -16.54 -5.51 -8.19
CA VAL A 196 -16.27 -4.15 -8.68
C VAL A 196 -17.51 -3.27 -8.56
N SER A 197 -17.34 -2.03 -8.12
CA SER A 197 -18.39 -1.01 -8.10
C SER A 197 -18.44 -0.23 -9.41
N ASN A 198 -19.65 0.21 -9.78
CA ASN A 198 -19.83 1.17 -10.86
C ASN A 198 -19.64 2.63 -10.40
N GLU A 199 -19.49 2.84 -9.11
CA GLU A 199 -19.29 4.17 -8.54
C GLU A 199 -17.80 4.50 -8.49
N LEU A 200 -17.41 5.49 -9.28
CA LEU A 200 -16.04 5.93 -9.42
C LEU A 200 -15.92 7.40 -9.00
N LEU A 201 -14.73 7.82 -8.58
CA LEU A 201 -14.43 9.25 -8.46
C LEU A 201 -14.65 9.94 -9.80
N CYS A 202 -15.21 11.15 -9.78
CA CYS A 202 -15.53 11.93 -10.97
C CYS A 202 -14.33 12.79 -11.40
N PRO A 203 -13.59 12.46 -12.48
CA PRO A 203 -12.45 13.27 -12.93
C PRO A 203 -12.83 14.70 -13.37
N GLY A 204 -14.10 14.94 -13.66
CA GLY A 204 -14.62 16.25 -14.01
C GLY A 204 -14.97 17.14 -12.80
N GLU A 205 -14.88 16.62 -11.58
CA GLU A 205 -15.22 17.32 -10.35
C GLU A 205 -13.96 17.89 -9.67
N PRO A 206 -13.83 19.22 -9.53
CA PRO A 206 -12.65 19.83 -8.90
C PRO A 206 -12.42 19.38 -7.44
N PHE A 207 -13.50 19.09 -6.70
CA PHE A 207 -13.39 18.64 -5.32
C PHE A 207 -12.66 17.30 -5.18
N VAL A 208 -12.69 16.43 -6.20
CA VAL A 208 -11.93 15.16 -6.21
C VAL A 208 -10.42 15.44 -6.07
N TYR A 209 -9.90 16.41 -6.79
CA TYR A 209 -8.47 16.77 -6.74
C TYR A 209 -8.09 17.41 -5.40
N GLU A 210 -8.97 18.25 -4.86
CA GLU A 210 -8.78 18.85 -3.54
C GLU A 210 -8.78 17.76 -2.45
N PHE A 211 -9.76 16.85 -2.48
CA PHE A 211 -9.91 15.75 -1.55
C PHE A 211 -8.66 14.86 -1.56
N LEU A 212 -8.31 14.32 -2.73
CA LEU A 212 -7.13 13.43 -2.88
C LEU A 212 -5.83 14.15 -2.49
N GLY A 213 -5.67 15.41 -2.87
CA GLY A 213 -4.49 16.21 -2.51
C GLY A 213 -4.35 16.38 -0.99
N ASN A 214 -5.44 16.59 -0.27
CA ASN A 214 -5.45 16.70 1.20
C ASN A 214 -5.18 15.35 1.88
N VAL A 215 -5.83 14.28 1.42
CA VAL A 215 -5.62 12.91 1.93
C VAL A 215 -4.15 12.50 1.77
N LEU A 216 -3.61 12.61 0.57
CA LEU A 216 -2.22 12.23 0.27
C LEU A 216 -1.21 13.12 1.00
N GLY A 217 -1.55 14.39 1.25
CA GLY A 217 -0.73 15.28 2.07
C GLY A 217 -0.60 14.82 3.51
N GLU A 218 -1.68 14.37 4.14
CA GLU A 218 -1.65 13.81 5.49
C GLU A 218 -0.91 12.47 5.54
N LEU A 219 -1.13 11.60 4.55
CA LEU A 219 -0.41 10.32 4.45
C LEU A 219 1.10 10.52 4.28
N ALA A 220 1.52 11.45 3.43
CA ALA A 220 2.94 11.75 3.23
C ALA A 220 3.63 12.21 4.52
N ALA A 221 2.90 12.84 5.45
CA ALA A 221 3.39 13.25 6.76
C ALA A 221 3.44 12.10 7.79
N VAL A 222 2.69 11.02 7.56
CA VAL A 222 2.65 9.84 8.45
C VAL A 222 3.66 8.78 8.00
N PHE A 223 3.74 8.52 6.69
CA PHE A 223 4.54 7.45 6.11
C PHE A 223 5.82 7.99 5.47
N PRO A 224 7.00 7.69 6.03
CA PRO A 224 8.29 8.16 5.49
C PRO A 224 8.71 7.41 4.21
N SER A 225 8.13 6.24 3.91
CA SER A 225 8.41 5.50 2.67
C SER A 225 8.46 6.43 1.46
N PRO A 226 9.40 6.25 0.54
CA PRO A 226 9.43 7.02 -0.70
C PRO A 226 8.25 6.69 -1.62
N TYR A 227 7.51 5.63 -1.35
CA TYR A 227 6.41 5.13 -2.17
C TYR A 227 5.05 5.41 -1.54
N VAL A 228 4.06 5.68 -2.40
CA VAL A 228 2.62 5.68 -2.08
C VAL A 228 1.90 4.97 -3.21
N HIS A 229 1.10 3.98 -2.90
CA HIS A 229 0.31 3.26 -3.88
C HIS A 229 -1.05 3.94 -4.09
N LEU A 230 -1.45 4.14 -5.34
CA LEU A 230 -2.64 4.88 -5.76
C LEU A 230 -3.73 3.97 -6.34
N GLY A 231 -3.59 2.65 -6.18
CA GLY A 231 -4.50 1.68 -6.76
C GLY A 231 -4.52 1.72 -8.28
N GLY A 232 -5.67 1.97 -8.86
CA GLY A 232 -5.83 2.24 -10.29
C GLY A 232 -6.45 1.13 -11.09
N ASP A 233 -6.73 0.01 -10.48
CA ASP A 233 -7.35 -1.14 -11.10
C ASP A 233 -8.86 -0.97 -11.30
N GLU A 234 -9.40 -1.80 -12.15
CA GLU A 234 -10.82 -2.04 -12.38
C GLU A 234 -11.67 -0.78 -12.69
N ALA A 235 -11.05 0.31 -13.15
CA ALA A 235 -11.71 1.54 -13.56
C ALA A 235 -11.68 1.74 -15.09
N GLY A 236 -12.36 2.77 -15.56
CA GLY A 236 -12.34 3.15 -16.99
C GLY A 236 -13.20 2.31 -17.92
N ASN A 237 -13.79 1.20 -17.47
CA ASN A 237 -14.74 0.42 -18.28
C ASN A 237 -16.07 1.18 -18.41
N PRO A 238 -16.55 1.51 -19.66
CA PRO A 238 -17.82 2.21 -19.84
C PRO A 238 -19.04 1.48 -19.28
N ALA A 239 -18.98 0.16 -19.19
CA ALA A 239 -20.05 -0.65 -18.60
C ALA A 239 -20.07 -0.58 -17.07
N LEU A 240 -18.93 -0.19 -16.45
CA LEU A 240 -18.79 -0.09 -15.01
C LEU A 240 -18.81 1.36 -14.51
N GLY A 241 -18.44 2.35 -15.36
CA GLY A 241 -18.23 3.72 -14.94
C GLY A 241 -19.41 4.65 -15.17
N CYS A 242 -19.56 5.62 -14.28
CA CYS A 242 -20.53 6.71 -14.38
C CYS A 242 -20.08 7.86 -15.29
N TRP A 243 -18.89 7.81 -15.89
CA TRP A 243 -18.25 8.94 -16.60
C TRP A 243 -18.89 9.28 -17.94
N THR A 244 -19.46 8.29 -18.63
CA THR A 244 -20.05 8.45 -19.97
C THR A 244 -21.19 9.45 -19.97
N ASP A 245 -22.09 9.39 -18.99
CA ASP A 245 -23.27 10.25 -18.92
C ASP A 245 -23.09 11.51 -18.08
N CYS A 246 -22.00 11.61 -17.37
CA CYS A 246 -21.70 12.74 -16.49
C CYS A 246 -21.40 14.03 -17.29
N PRO A 247 -22.16 15.13 -17.09
CA PRO A 247 -21.89 16.39 -17.80
C PRO A 247 -20.50 16.98 -17.54
N LYS A 248 -19.96 16.80 -16.30
CA LYS A 248 -18.62 17.27 -15.90
C LYS A 248 -17.53 16.47 -16.60
N CYS A 249 -17.67 15.13 -16.68
CA CYS A 249 -16.72 14.27 -17.39
C CYS A 249 -16.77 14.53 -18.89
N ARG A 250 -17.96 14.74 -19.50
CA ARG A 250 -18.09 15.15 -20.90
C ARG A 250 -17.45 16.51 -21.17
N ALA A 251 -17.56 17.46 -20.26
CA ALA A 251 -16.91 18.76 -20.40
C ALA A 251 -15.38 18.61 -20.32
N LEU A 252 -14.88 17.76 -19.42
CA LEU A 252 -13.46 17.43 -19.33
C LEU A 252 -12.97 16.74 -20.60
N LYS A 253 -13.68 15.72 -21.11
CA LYS A 253 -13.35 15.05 -22.38
C LYS A 253 -13.18 16.06 -23.52
N ARG A 254 -14.15 16.96 -23.71
CA ARG A 254 -14.04 18.02 -24.75
C ARG A 254 -12.79 18.88 -24.58
N ARG A 255 -12.47 19.29 -23.35
CA ARG A 255 -11.27 20.09 -23.05
C ARG A 255 -9.97 19.34 -23.36
N LEU A 256 -9.96 18.01 -23.16
CA LEU A 256 -8.82 17.15 -23.43
C LEU A 256 -8.74 16.60 -24.86
N GLY A 257 -9.71 16.97 -25.73
CA GLY A 257 -9.78 16.43 -27.08
C GLY A 257 -10.01 14.92 -27.12
N ILE A 258 -10.79 14.38 -26.16
CA ILE A 258 -11.19 12.98 -26.12
C ILE A 258 -12.54 12.86 -26.82
N GLU A 259 -12.55 12.15 -27.94
CA GLU A 259 -13.76 11.87 -28.71
C GLU A 259 -14.20 10.42 -28.46
N GLY A 260 -15.46 10.23 -28.04
CA GLY A 260 -16.03 8.92 -27.79
C GLY A 260 -16.13 8.51 -26.33
N ASP A 261 -16.68 7.31 -26.12
CA ASP A 261 -17.02 6.74 -24.82
C ASP A 261 -16.57 5.27 -24.69
N ARG A 262 -15.60 4.86 -25.51
CA ARG A 262 -15.00 3.52 -25.38
C ARG A 262 -14.13 3.44 -24.13
N ARG A 263 -13.76 2.23 -23.77
CA ARG A 263 -12.88 1.95 -22.63
C ARG A 263 -11.58 2.76 -22.68
N GLU A 264 -10.93 2.81 -23.86
CA GLU A 264 -9.70 3.57 -24.06
C GLU A 264 -9.90 5.09 -23.89
N ASP A 265 -11.08 5.59 -24.21
CA ASP A 265 -11.41 7.00 -24.06
C ASP A 265 -11.60 7.37 -22.57
N ASN A 266 -12.19 6.44 -21.79
CA ASN A 266 -12.32 6.60 -20.33
C ASN A 266 -10.98 6.47 -19.62
N TRP A 267 -10.07 5.59 -20.07
CA TRP A 267 -8.72 5.53 -19.52
C TRP A 267 -7.94 6.84 -19.65
N ARG A 268 -8.18 7.60 -20.69
CA ARG A 268 -7.59 8.95 -20.82
C ARG A 268 -8.10 9.91 -19.74
N LEU A 269 -9.32 9.73 -19.22
CA LEU A 269 -9.79 10.48 -18.06
C LEU A 269 -9.07 10.03 -16.78
N GLN A 270 -8.89 8.73 -16.60
CA GLN A 270 -8.12 8.18 -15.49
C GLN A 270 -6.67 8.65 -15.55
N GLU A 271 -6.02 8.58 -16.71
CA GLU A 271 -4.66 9.10 -16.94
C GLU A 271 -4.56 10.60 -16.57
N HIS A 272 -5.56 11.41 -16.92
CA HIS A 272 -5.58 12.82 -16.55
C HIS A 272 -5.67 13.03 -15.04
N LEU A 273 -6.52 12.24 -14.34
CA LEU A 273 -6.61 12.26 -12.88
C LEU A 273 -5.27 11.90 -12.26
N PHE A 274 -4.70 10.77 -12.68
CA PHE A 274 -3.41 10.30 -12.16
C PHE A 274 -2.30 11.31 -12.38
N ASN A 275 -2.14 11.85 -13.58
CA ASN A 275 -1.10 12.84 -13.86
C ASN A 275 -1.16 14.04 -12.90
N SER A 276 -2.37 14.52 -12.59
CA SER A 276 -2.55 15.64 -11.64
C SER A 276 -2.16 15.25 -10.21
N ILE A 277 -2.46 14.02 -9.80
CA ILE A 277 -2.14 13.50 -8.46
C ILE A 277 -0.65 13.15 -8.35
N ILE A 278 -0.07 12.55 -9.37
CA ILE A 278 1.37 12.26 -9.48
C ILE A 278 2.19 13.54 -9.35
N ASP A 279 1.82 14.59 -10.10
CA ASP A 279 2.48 15.88 -10.01
C ASP A 279 2.44 16.46 -8.60
N THR A 280 1.30 16.32 -7.92
CA THR A 280 1.16 16.73 -6.51
C THR A 280 2.06 15.93 -5.59
N LEU A 281 2.06 14.61 -5.69
CA LEU A 281 2.90 13.73 -4.88
C LEU A 281 4.40 14.00 -5.09
N ARG A 282 4.84 14.09 -6.33
CA ARG A 282 6.24 14.31 -6.68
C ARG A 282 6.72 15.71 -6.25
N THR A 283 5.96 16.75 -6.59
CA THR A 283 6.42 18.13 -6.40
C THR A 283 6.25 18.64 -4.98
N LYS A 284 5.17 18.25 -4.27
CA LYS A 284 4.90 18.73 -2.92
C LYS A 284 5.41 17.80 -1.83
N HIS A 285 5.47 16.50 -2.10
CA HIS A 285 5.76 15.51 -1.06
C HIS A 285 7.00 14.65 -1.35
N GLY A 286 7.60 14.76 -2.56
CA GLY A 286 8.79 14.00 -2.93
C GLY A 286 8.55 12.48 -2.96
N LYS A 287 7.31 12.04 -3.18
CA LYS A 287 6.94 10.62 -3.19
C LYS A 287 6.88 10.07 -4.61
N THR A 288 7.17 8.79 -4.74
CA THR A 288 7.04 8.01 -5.98
C THR A 288 5.72 7.26 -5.95
N PRO A 289 4.81 7.48 -6.91
CA PRO A 289 3.56 6.75 -6.99
C PRO A 289 3.79 5.31 -7.46
N MET A 290 2.99 4.39 -6.94
CA MET A 290 2.85 3.01 -7.40
C MET A 290 1.41 2.77 -7.86
N PHE A 291 1.20 1.79 -8.75
CA PHE A 291 -0.11 1.45 -9.31
C PHE A 291 -0.22 -0.04 -9.55
N TRP A 292 -1.45 -0.55 -9.54
CA TRP A 292 -1.74 -1.85 -10.13
C TRP A 292 -1.56 -1.78 -11.63
N TYR A 293 -0.76 -2.70 -12.18
CA TYR A 293 -0.60 -2.82 -13.62
C TYR A 293 -1.75 -3.65 -14.19
N GLU A 294 -2.67 -2.97 -14.87
CA GLU A 294 -3.61 -3.63 -15.76
C GLU A 294 -3.08 -3.63 -17.19
N THR A 295 -3.15 -4.77 -17.86
CA THR A 295 -2.60 -5.00 -19.21
C THR A 295 -3.09 -4.01 -20.28
N ASP A 296 -4.09 -3.23 -19.94
CA ASP A 296 -4.74 -2.29 -20.83
C ASP A 296 -4.19 -0.85 -20.76
N PHE A 297 -3.31 -0.55 -19.79
CA PHE A 297 -2.58 0.73 -19.80
C PHE A 297 -1.58 0.74 -20.96
N LYS A 298 -1.90 1.49 -22.02
CA LYS A 298 -0.99 1.69 -23.16
C LYS A 298 0.14 2.67 -22.86
N ARG A 299 0.03 3.45 -21.81
CA ARG A 299 1.05 4.36 -21.30
C ARG A 299 1.02 4.38 -19.79
N ILE A 300 2.07 3.90 -19.17
CA ILE A 300 2.36 4.19 -17.76
C ILE A 300 2.79 5.67 -17.72
N PRO A 301 2.21 6.52 -16.85
CA PRO A 301 2.73 7.87 -16.64
C PRO A 301 4.20 7.79 -16.22
N GLU A 302 5.10 8.48 -16.94
CA GLU A 302 6.53 8.54 -16.64
C GLU A 302 6.83 9.23 -15.32
#